data_d9caffcdb5ae834c1ef3a4d3872787b8
#
_entry.id   d9caffcdb5ae834c1ef3a4d3872787b8
#
_cell.length_a   1.000
_cell.length_b   1.000
_cell.length_c   1.000
_cell.angle_alpha   90.00
_cell.angle_beta   90.00
_cell.angle_gamma   90.00
#
_symmetry.space_group_name_H-M   'P 1'
#
loop_
_entity.id
_entity.type
_entity.pdbx_description
1 polymer ?
#
loop_
_entity_poly.entity_id
_entity_poly.type
_entity_poly.pdbx_seq_one_letter_code
_entity_poly.pdbx_strand_id
1 'polypeptide(L)'
;MRIISGIKKGKKIILPDPSITRPLKDNVKENIFNILLHSRKFQINFENTKIIDFFSGSGSFGLECISRGSKKVQFIENNPKIQNTLYRNLSNNFDKNKFDINKNDFFNMDKISFIENFKPNLIFLDPPYEIEKFDKIFDFIKMLSKYKNLIIILHVKKTKNLYIENFKYNLEKIYGSSKIIFLKTNS
;
A
#
# COMPACT_ATOMS: atom_id res chain seq x y z
N MET A 1 -7.57 4.36 14.91
CA MET A 1 -6.96 3.36 14.01
C MET A 1 -6.01 2.46 14.80
N ARG A 2 -5.90 1.19 14.44
CA ARG A 2 -5.07 0.19 15.14
C ARG A 2 -4.55 -0.86 14.15
N ILE A 3 -3.55 -1.62 14.57
CA ILE A 3 -3.13 -2.86 13.91
C ILE A 3 -4.19 -3.93 14.21
N ILE A 4 -4.71 -4.59 13.16
CA ILE A 4 -5.88 -5.48 13.27
C ILE A 4 -5.47 -6.90 13.63
N SER A 5 -4.32 -7.35 13.13
CA SER A 5 -3.88 -8.74 13.28
C SER A 5 -2.35 -8.88 13.38
N GLY A 6 -1.86 -10.09 13.60
CA GLY A 6 -0.44 -10.42 13.69
C GLY A 6 0.16 -10.11 15.05
N ILE A 7 1.51 -10.06 15.09
CA ILE A 7 2.29 -9.95 16.34
C ILE A 7 2.08 -8.65 17.12
N LYS A 8 1.54 -7.61 16.49
CA LYS A 8 1.23 -6.30 17.10
C LYS A 8 -0.26 -5.99 17.12
N LYS A 9 -1.13 -7.02 17.05
CA LYS A 9 -2.59 -6.85 17.12
C LYS A 9 -3.02 -5.95 18.28
N GLY A 10 -3.91 -5.01 17.99
CA GLY A 10 -4.50 -4.07 18.98
C GLY A 10 -3.66 -2.82 19.23
N LYS A 11 -2.40 -2.73 18.79
CA LYS A 11 -1.57 -1.54 18.95
C LYS A 11 -2.19 -0.35 18.21
N LYS A 12 -2.31 0.78 18.90
CA LYS A 12 -2.82 2.04 18.34
C LYS A 12 -1.79 2.62 17.36
N ILE A 13 -2.28 3.19 16.27
CA ILE A 13 -1.49 3.90 15.26
C ILE A 13 -1.76 5.40 15.47
N ILE A 14 -0.68 6.17 15.62
CA ILE A 14 -0.73 7.63 15.71
C ILE A 14 -1.15 8.15 14.33
N LEU A 15 -2.19 8.98 14.29
CA LEU A 15 -2.67 9.58 13.06
C LEU A 15 -2.02 10.95 12.85
N PRO A 16 -1.65 11.31 11.63
CA PRO A 16 -1.33 12.69 11.28
C PRO A 16 -2.58 13.58 11.44
N ASP A 17 -2.37 14.88 11.33
CA ASP A 17 -3.47 15.83 11.32
C ASP A 17 -4.51 15.46 10.24
N PRO A 18 -5.80 15.34 10.58
CA PRO A 18 -6.86 14.97 9.63
C PRO A 18 -7.00 15.95 8.45
N SER A 19 -6.55 17.20 8.61
CA SER A 19 -6.52 18.18 7.52
C SER A 19 -5.48 17.86 6.44
N ILE A 20 -4.48 17.04 6.77
CA ILE A 20 -3.36 16.73 5.86
C ILE A 20 -3.56 15.37 5.18
N THR A 21 -4.11 14.38 5.90
CA THR A 21 -4.27 13.02 5.35
C THR A 21 -5.61 12.42 5.72
N ARG A 22 -6.10 11.57 4.85
CA ARG A 22 -7.27 10.73 5.12
C ARG A 22 -6.79 9.33 5.49
N PRO A 23 -7.06 8.88 6.72
CA PRO A 23 -6.64 7.55 7.14
C PRO A 23 -7.42 6.42 6.44
N LEU A 24 -6.73 5.34 6.09
CA LEU A 24 -7.35 4.10 5.61
C LEU A 24 -8.19 3.48 6.75
N LYS A 25 -9.52 3.51 6.64
CA LYS A 25 -10.43 3.04 7.69
C LYS A 25 -10.17 1.57 8.07
N ASP A 26 -10.30 1.23 9.35
CA ASP A 26 -10.01 -0.13 9.86
C ASP A 26 -10.84 -1.22 9.17
N ASN A 27 -12.13 -0.96 8.89
CA ASN A 27 -12.99 -1.91 8.17
C ASN A 27 -12.57 -2.13 6.71
N VAL A 28 -12.10 -1.09 6.02
CA VAL A 28 -11.58 -1.20 4.65
C VAL A 28 -10.28 -1.98 4.65
N LYS A 29 -9.38 -1.66 5.58
CA LYS A 29 -8.12 -2.38 5.78
C LYS A 29 -8.36 -3.87 6.05
N GLU A 30 -9.26 -4.21 6.97
CA GLU A 30 -9.62 -5.58 7.29
C GLU A 30 -10.12 -6.35 6.05
N ASN A 31 -11.00 -5.75 5.26
CA ASN A 31 -11.49 -6.36 4.02
C ASN A 31 -10.37 -6.57 2.98
N ILE A 32 -9.43 -5.62 2.85
CA ILE A 32 -8.25 -5.79 1.98
C ILE A 32 -7.48 -7.05 2.41
N PHE A 33 -7.16 -7.16 3.69
CA PHE A 33 -6.38 -8.31 4.20
C PHE A 33 -7.17 -9.62 4.13
N ASN A 34 -8.49 -9.62 4.28
CA ASN A 34 -9.32 -10.81 4.08
C ASN A 34 -9.24 -11.31 2.63
N ILE A 35 -9.25 -10.41 1.64
CA ILE A 35 -9.05 -10.79 0.23
C ILE A 35 -7.65 -11.35 0.01
N LEU A 36 -6.62 -10.72 0.57
CA LEU A 36 -5.23 -11.17 0.44
C LEU A 36 -4.96 -12.51 1.12
N LEU A 37 -5.74 -12.90 2.12
CA LEU A 37 -5.56 -14.16 2.85
C LEU A 37 -6.40 -15.31 2.27
N HIS A 38 -7.59 -15.00 1.74
CA HIS A 38 -8.60 -16.03 1.45
C HIS A 38 -9.04 -16.10 -0.02
N SER A 39 -8.71 -15.10 -0.85
CA SER A 39 -9.09 -15.14 -2.26
C SER A 39 -8.15 -16.04 -3.06
N ARG A 40 -8.69 -17.05 -3.73
CA ARG A 40 -7.91 -17.93 -4.65
C ARG A 40 -7.09 -17.16 -5.70
N LYS A 41 -7.55 -15.97 -6.09
CA LYS A 41 -6.90 -15.13 -7.13
C LYS A 41 -5.78 -14.26 -6.57
N PHE A 42 -5.95 -13.70 -5.36
CA PHE A 42 -5.06 -12.70 -4.77
C PHE A 42 -4.35 -13.18 -3.50
N GLN A 43 -4.48 -14.47 -3.17
CA GLN A 43 -3.86 -15.01 -1.96
C GLN A 43 -2.35 -14.78 -1.94
N ILE A 44 -1.88 -14.29 -0.79
CA ILE A 44 -0.46 -14.08 -0.50
C ILE A 44 -0.14 -14.62 0.90
N ASN A 45 0.98 -15.33 1.02
CA ASN A 45 1.57 -15.60 2.32
C ASN A 45 2.50 -14.43 2.67
N PHE A 46 2.25 -13.76 3.80
CA PHE A 46 3.05 -12.61 4.20
C PHE A 46 4.48 -12.96 4.58
N GLU A 47 4.73 -14.18 5.05
CA GLU A 47 6.09 -14.64 5.33
C GLU A 47 6.98 -14.48 4.10
N ASN A 48 8.15 -13.88 4.30
CA ASN A 48 9.14 -13.60 3.25
C ASN A 48 8.70 -12.60 2.15
N THR A 49 7.50 -12.00 2.23
CA THR A 49 7.09 -10.99 1.25
C THR A 49 7.76 -9.65 1.47
N LYS A 50 8.03 -8.97 0.35
CA LYS A 50 8.49 -7.59 0.28
C LYS A 50 7.36 -6.72 -0.25
N ILE A 51 7.12 -5.59 0.40
CA ILE A 51 5.96 -4.75 0.14
C ILE A 51 6.40 -3.31 -0.06
N ILE A 52 5.79 -2.63 -1.03
CA ILE A 52 5.93 -1.18 -1.20
C ILE A 52 4.59 -0.54 -0.85
N ASP A 53 4.62 0.43 0.07
CA ASP A 53 3.49 1.25 0.51
C ASP A 53 3.72 2.68 0.01
N PHE A 54 3.15 3.01 -1.16
CA PHE A 54 3.22 4.34 -1.74
C PHE A 54 2.14 5.25 -1.16
N PHE A 55 2.50 6.51 -0.91
CA PHE A 55 1.66 7.49 -0.22
C PHE A 55 1.29 6.98 1.18
N SER A 56 2.31 6.53 1.91
CA SER A 56 2.14 5.70 3.13
C SER A 56 1.37 6.38 4.26
N GLY A 57 1.36 7.71 4.31
CA GLY A 57 0.68 8.44 5.38
C GLY A 57 1.16 8.01 6.78
N SER A 58 0.24 7.57 7.62
CA SER A 58 0.55 7.02 8.95
C SER A 58 1.26 5.67 8.93
N GLY A 59 1.39 5.03 7.76
CA GLY A 59 1.93 3.68 7.59
C GLY A 59 0.94 2.57 7.89
N SER A 60 -0.35 2.87 7.98
CA SER A 60 -1.36 1.93 8.48
C SER A 60 -1.41 0.60 7.73
N PHE A 61 -1.22 0.61 6.40
CA PHE A 61 -1.22 -0.60 5.59
C PHE A 61 0.09 -1.39 5.79
N GLY A 62 1.23 -0.73 5.63
CA GLY A 62 2.52 -1.40 5.77
C GLY A 62 2.79 -1.92 7.19
N LEU A 63 2.36 -1.21 8.25
CA LEU A 63 2.42 -1.68 9.65
C LEU A 63 1.63 -2.97 9.85
N GLU A 64 0.45 -3.06 9.26
CA GLU A 64 -0.35 -4.28 9.28
C GLU A 64 0.37 -5.44 8.57
N CYS A 65 1.02 -5.16 7.42
CA CYS A 65 1.81 -6.15 6.69
C CYS A 65 2.98 -6.68 7.52
N ILE A 66 3.74 -5.80 8.18
CA ILE A 66 4.84 -6.22 9.07
C ILE A 66 4.30 -7.04 10.24
N SER A 67 3.19 -6.61 10.84
CA SER A 67 2.56 -7.34 11.94
C SER A 67 2.12 -8.75 11.55
N ARG A 68 1.76 -8.97 10.29
CA ARG A 68 1.38 -10.27 9.72
C ARG A 68 2.56 -11.10 9.21
N GLY A 69 3.79 -10.63 9.41
CA GLY A 69 5.01 -11.41 9.14
C GLY A 69 5.77 -11.03 7.88
N SER A 70 5.43 -9.93 7.18
CA SER A 70 6.18 -9.56 5.97
C SER A 70 7.67 -9.37 6.29
N LYS A 71 8.50 -9.76 5.31
CA LYS A 71 9.96 -9.70 5.45
C LYS A 71 10.44 -8.27 5.58
N LYS A 72 9.96 -7.40 4.69
CA LYS A 72 10.35 -5.98 4.65
C LYS A 72 9.30 -5.13 3.96
N VAL A 73 9.10 -3.91 4.44
CA VAL A 73 8.23 -2.91 3.82
C VAL A 73 9.01 -1.64 3.52
N GLN A 74 8.89 -1.15 2.29
CA GLN A 74 9.34 0.18 1.86
C GLN A 74 8.16 1.14 1.95
N PHE A 75 8.30 2.20 2.73
CA PHE A 75 7.32 3.25 2.88
C PHE A 75 7.77 4.47 2.09
N ILE A 76 6.92 4.97 1.19
CA ILE A 76 7.19 6.18 0.42
C ILE A 76 6.25 7.29 0.88
N GLU A 77 6.81 8.33 1.49
CA GLU A 77 6.07 9.47 2.02
C GLU A 77 6.92 10.74 1.90
N ASN A 78 6.45 11.72 1.15
CA ASN A 78 7.22 12.94 0.87
C ASN A 78 6.91 14.10 1.83
N ASN A 79 5.82 14.06 2.58
CA ASN A 79 5.47 15.14 3.51
C ASN A 79 6.27 15.03 4.83
N PRO A 80 7.14 16.02 5.16
CA PRO A 80 8.00 15.93 6.35
C PRO A 80 7.24 15.81 7.67
N LYS A 81 6.06 16.44 7.79
CA LYS A 81 5.22 16.37 8.99
C LYS A 81 4.68 14.95 9.20
N ILE A 82 4.30 14.29 8.11
CA ILE A 82 3.77 12.93 8.13
C ILE A 82 4.89 11.93 8.36
N GLN A 83 6.08 12.12 7.78
CA GLN A 83 7.25 11.25 7.97
C GLN A 83 7.61 11.08 9.46
N ASN A 84 7.51 12.12 10.26
CA ASN A 84 7.76 12.04 11.70
C ASN A 84 6.76 11.11 12.40
N THR A 85 5.48 11.22 12.04
CA THR A 85 4.42 10.34 12.56
C THR A 85 4.63 8.89 12.11
N LEU A 86 4.93 8.68 10.83
CA LEU A 86 5.24 7.39 10.25
C LEU A 86 6.44 6.73 10.97
N TYR A 87 7.54 7.47 11.13
CA TYR A 87 8.73 6.96 11.83
C TYR A 87 8.42 6.54 13.28
N ARG A 88 7.66 7.36 14.02
CA ARG A 88 7.24 7.02 15.40
C ARG A 88 6.36 5.76 15.43
N ASN A 89 5.44 5.62 14.51
CA ASN A 89 4.61 4.44 14.41
C ASN A 89 5.44 3.18 14.16
N LEU A 90 6.43 3.27 13.28
CA LEU A 90 7.31 2.15 12.93
C LEU A 90 8.27 1.80 14.06
N SER A 91 9.03 2.78 14.56
CA SER A 91 10.08 2.57 15.57
C SER A 91 9.53 2.11 16.93
N ASN A 92 8.30 2.49 17.27
CA ASN A 92 7.65 2.05 18.50
C ASN A 92 7.14 0.60 18.44
N ASN A 93 7.06 0.01 17.26
CA ASN A 93 6.41 -1.30 17.08
C ASN A 93 7.31 -2.37 16.47
N PHE A 94 8.31 -1.98 15.67
CA PHE A 94 9.08 -2.93 14.87
C PHE A 94 10.56 -2.58 14.80
N ASP A 95 11.40 -3.60 14.59
CA ASP A 95 12.83 -3.46 14.39
C ASP A 95 13.14 -2.78 13.05
N LYS A 96 14.23 -2.03 13.01
CA LYS A 96 14.66 -1.27 11.81
C LYS A 96 14.90 -2.13 10.58
N ASN A 97 15.23 -3.39 10.72
CA ASN A 97 15.44 -4.31 9.60
C ASN A 97 14.14 -4.65 8.84
N LYS A 98 12.97 -4.39 9.44
CA LYS A 98 11.65 -4.67 8.86
C LYS A 98 11.15 -3.59 7.91
N PHE A 99 11.72 -2.39 7.96
CA PHE A 99 11.23 -1.27 7.17
C PHE A 99 12.32 -0.31 6.72
N ASP A 100 12.05 0.40 5.64
CA ASP A 100 12.76 1.62 5.25
C ASP A 100 11.73 2.70 4.93
N ILE A 101 12.10 3.97 5.15
CA ILE A 101 11.30 5.13 4.76
C ILE A 101 12.05 5.86 3.65
N ASN A 102 11.44 5.93 2.47
CA ASN A 102 11.90 6.74 1.37
C ASN A 102 11.11 8.05 1.33
N LYS A 103 11.83 9.16 1.43
CA LYS A 103 11.28 10.52 1.51
C LYS A 103 11.06 11.17 0.15
N ASN A 104 11.36 10.46 -0.93
CA ASN A 104 11.22 10.98 -2.28
C ASN A 104 9.75 11.14 -2.66
N ASP A 105 9.49 12.14 -3.49
CA ASP A 105 8.21 12.31 -4.12
C ASP A 105 7.97 11.21 -5.16
N PHE A 106 6.79 10.61 -5.14
CA PHE A 106 6.38 9.56 -6.08
C PHE A 106 6.59 9.98 -7.55
N PHE A 107 6.34 11.25 -7.87
CA PHE A 107 6.39 11.73 -9.26
C PHE A 107 7.81 11.98 -9.76
N ASN A 108 8.76 12.17 -8.85
CA ASN A 108 10.14 12.55 -9.16
C ASN A 108 11.14 11.39 -9.00
N MET A 109 10.75 10.30 -8.31
CA MET A 109 11.63 9.16 -8.12
C MET A 109 11.70 8.24 -9.34
N ASP A 110 12.83 7.57 -9.54
CA ASP A 110 12.95 6.46 -10.49
C ASP A 110 12.29 5.20 -9.89
N LYS A 111 11.00 5.06 -10.19
CA LYS A 111 10.18 3.94 -9.69
C LYS A 111 10.58 2.59 -10.29
N ILE A 112 11.10 2.60 -11.52
CA ILE A 112 11.48 1.37 -12.23
C ILE A 112 12.67 0.75 -11.54
N SER A 113 13.78 1.46 -11.46
CA SER A 113 14.99 0.98 -10.77
C SER A 113 14.70 0.63 -9.31
N PHE A 114 13.82 1.39 -8.63
CA PHE A 114 13.42 1.09 -7.26
C PHE A 114 12.71 -0.26 -7.14
N ILE A 115 11.78 -0.57 -8.03
CA ILE A 115 11.06 -1.86 -8.05
C ILE A 115 11.99 -3.00 -8.43
N GLU A 116 12.83 -2.83 -9.44
CA GLU A 116 13.77 -3.86 -9.92
C GLU A 116 14.80 -4.24 -8.86
N ASN A 117 15.28 -3.28 -8.08
CA ASN A 117 16.20 -3.52 -6.97
C ASN A 117 15.51 -4.16 -5.76
N PHE A 118 14.32 -3.68 -5.41
CA PHE A 118 13.61 -4.16 -4.22
C PHE A 118 12.86 -5.48 -4.48
N LYS A 119 12.32 -5.70 -5.69
CA LYS A 119 11.54 -6.89 -6.11
C LYS A 119 10.35 -7.16 -5.17
N PRO A 120 9.36 -6.27 -5.14
CA PRO A 120 8.20 -6.43 -4.29
C PRO A 120 7.29 -7.57 -4.73
N ASN A 121 6.57 -8.17 -3.79
CA ASN A 121 5.47 -9.11 -4.05
C ASN A 121 4.11 -8.41 -4.06
N LEU A 122 4.03 -7.26 -3.35
CA LEU A 122 2.82 -6.46 -3.21
C LEU A 122 3.17 -4.97 -3.26
N ILE A 123 2.41 -4.21 -4.02
CA ILE A 123 2.44 -2.74 -4.05
C ILE A 123 1.08 -2.22 -3.62
N PHE A 124 1.06 -1.34 -2.64
CA PHE A 124 -0.12 -0.58 -2.23
C PHE A 124 0.04 0.88 -2.65
N LEU A 125 -1.02 1.46 -3.21
CA LEU A 125 -1.09 2.83 -3.70
C LEU A 125 -2.33 3.49 -3.08
N ASP A 126 -2.13 4.47 -2.20
CA ASP A 126 -3.21 5.26 -1.57
C ASP A 126 -3.02 6.76 -1.80
N PRO A 127 -3.05 7.21 -3.08
CA PRO A 127 -2.86 8.61 -3.39
C PRO A 127 -4.00 9.48 -2.85
N PRO A 128 -3.74 10.77 -2.55
CA PRO A 128 -4.80 11.73 -2.23
C PRO A 128 -5.90 11.73 -3.32
N TYR A 129 -7.16 11.84 -2.93
CA TYR A 129 -8.29 11.75 -3.89
C TYR A 129 -8.27 12.83 -4.98
N GLU A 130 -7.82 14.03 -4.63
CA GLU A 130 -7.78 15.19 -5.52
C GLU A 130 -6.37 15.40 -6.12
N ILE A 131 -5.59 14.31 -6.27
CA ILE A 131 -4.25 14.40 -6.85
C ILE A 131 -4.34 14.75 -8.34
N GLU A 132 -3.73 15.87 -8.73
CA GLU A 132 -3.78 16.39 -10.10
C GLU A 132 -3.12 15.46 -11.13
N LYS A 133 -2.00 14.82 -10.72
CA LYS A 133 -1.19 13.97 -11.63
C LYS A 133 -1.62 12.49 -11.59
N PHE A 134 -2.92 12.22 -11.46
CA PHE A 134 -3.42 10.84 -11.35
C PHE A 134 -3.06 10.00 -12.59
N ASP A 135 -3.03 10.60 -13.77
CA ASP A 135 -2.67 9.91 -15.03
C ASP A 135 -1.27 9.27 -14.96
N LYS A 136 -0.32 9.94 -14.31
CA LYS A 136 1.03 9.37 -14.09
C LYS A 136 1.02 8.14 -13.16
N ILE A 137 0.10 8.12 -12.19
CA ILE A 137 -0.10 6.92 -11.34
C ILE A 137 -0.69 5.80 -12.18
N PHE A 138 -1.65 6.12 -13.04
CA PHE A 138 -2.29 5.16 -13.91
C PHE A 138 -1.30 4.55 -14.93
N ASP A 139 -0.47 5.38 -15.55
CA ASP A 139 0.59 4.91 -16.46
C ASP A 139 1.62 4.04 -15.74
N PHE A 140 1.98 4.39 -14.50
CA PHE A 140 2.82 3.55 -13.67
C PHE A 140 2.18 2.19 -13.40
N ILE A 141 0.89 2.13 -13.09
CA ILE A 141 0.17 0.86 -12.88
C ILE A 141 0.17 0.02 -14.16
N LYS A 142 -0.10 0.61 -15.33
CA LYS A 142 -0.03 -0.11 -16.62
C LYS A 142 1.34 -0.73 -16.85
N MET A 143 2.39 0.02 -16.57
CA MET A 143 3.77 -0.46 -16.70
C MET A 143 4.08 -1.65 -15.77
N LEU A 144 3.42 -1.74 -14.60
CA LEU A 144 3.61 -2.86 -13.68
C LEU A 144 3.13 -4.20 -14.22
N SER A 145 2.30 -4.22 -15.27
CA SER A 145 1.81 -5.46 -15.90
C SER A 145 2.94 -6.35 -16.47
N LYS A 146 4.11 -5.78 -16.75
CA LYS A 146 5.30 -6.51 -17.23
C LYS A 146 5.99 -7.38 -16.16
N TYR A 147 5.76 -7.07 -14.86
CA TYR A 147 6.37 -7.85 -13.79
C TYR A 147 5.57 -9.13 -13.53
N LYS A 148 6.24 -10.16 -13.03
CA LYS A 148 5.62 -11.45 -12.75
C LYS A 148 5.23 -11.59 -11.29
N ASN A 149 4.11 -12.24 -11.02
CA ASN A 149 3.64 -12.59 -9.68
C ASN A 149 3.51 -11.38 -8.72
N LEU A 150 3.20 -10.19 -9.27
CA LEU A 150 3.03 -8.98 -8.49
C LEU A 150 1.55 -8.72 -8.22
N ILE A 151 1.21 -8.43 -6.97
CA ILE A 151 -0.11 -7.93 -6.58
C ILE A 151 -0.03 -6.41 -6.43
N ILE A 152 -0.97 -5.69 -7.03
CA ILE A 152 -1.11 -4.24 -6.88
C ILE A 152 -2.48 -3.96 -6.27
N ILE A 153 -2.51 -3.09 -5.27
CA ILE A 153 -3.75 -2.60 -4.66
C ILE A 153 -3.76 -1.09 -4.78
N LEU A 154 -4.82 -0.58 -5.38
CA LEU A 154 -5.04 0.85 -5.55
C LEU A 154 -6.29 1.29 -4.79
N HIS A 155 -6.16 2.29 -3.93
CA HIS A 155 -7.25 2.92 -3.20
C HIS A 155 -7.59 4.28 -3.83
N VAL A 156 -8.80 4.45 -4.32
CA VAL A 156 -9.25 5.68 -4.99
C VAL A 156 -10.67 6.06 -4.58
N LYS A 157 -11.09 7.26 -4.98
CA LYS A 157 -12.50 7.70 -4.88
C LYS A 157 -13.37 6.80 -5.77
N LYS A 158 -14.57 6.41 -5.30
CA LYS A 158 -15.47 5.50 -6.03
C LYS A 158 -15.84 5.97 -7.44
N THR A 159 -15.81 7.29 -7.67
CA THR A 159 -16.13 7.90 -8.97
C THR A 159 -15.01 7.78 -10.01
N LYS A 160 -13.80 7.34 -9.63
CA LYS A 160 -12.73 7.09 -10.60
C LYS A 160 -13.03 5.81 -11.38
N ASN A 161 -13.32 5.94 -12.65
CA ASN A 161 -13.46 4.81 -13.57
C ASN A 161 -12.12 4.58 -14.25
N LEU A 162 -11.55 3.41 -14.01
CA LEU A 162 -10.25 3.03 -14.54
C LEU A 162 -10.44 1.77 -15.39
N TYR A 163 -10.14 1.90 -16.67
CA TYR A 163 -10.07 0.75 -17.55
C TYR A 163 -8.63 0.22 -17.55
N ILE A 164 -8.41 -0.89 -16.82
CA ILE A 164 -7.08 -1.46 -16.61
C ILE A 164 -7.02 -2.82 -17.29
N GLU A 165 -6.21 -2.91 -18.35
CA GLU A 165 -5.96 -4.12 -19.12
C GLU A 165 -4.61 -4.75 -18.75
N ASN A 166 -4.35 -5.93 -19.31
CA ASN A 166 -3.07 -6.64 -19.24
C ASN A 166 -2.71 -7.19 -17.84
N PHE A 167 -3.71 -7.37 -16.97
CA PHE A 167 -3.53 -8.09 -15.70
C PHE A 167 -4.26 -9.43 -15.73
N LYS A 168 -3.66 -10.44 -15.14
CA LYS A 168 -4.25 -11.79 -15.04
C LYS A 168 -5.59 -11.77 -14.29
N TYR A 169 -5.66 -10.95 -13.22
CA TYR A 169 -6.87 -10.77 -12.44
C TYR A 169 -7.07 -9.30 -12.10
N ASN A 170 -8.33 -8.88 -12.17
CA ASN A 170 -8.81 -7.57 -11.73
C ASN A 170 -10.03 -7.77 -10.84
N LEU A 171 -10.08 -7.09 -9.69
CA LEU A 171 -11.22 -7.11 -8.77
C LEU A 171 -11.41 -5.72 -8.18
N GLU A 172 -12.63 -5.18 -8.30
CA GLU A 172 -13.01 -3.93 -7.67
C GLU A 172 -13.95 -4.17 -6.49
N LYS A 173 -13.77 -3.42 -5.41
CA LYS A 173 -14.63 -3.39 -4.23
C LYS A 173 -14.90 -1.95 -3.81
N ILE A 174 -16.19 -1.63 -3.59
CA ILE A 174 -16.64 -0.30 -3.18
C ILE A 174 -16.95 -0.29 -1.68
N TYR A 175 -16.43 0.71 -0.98
CA TYR A 175 -16.64 0.94 0.46
C TYR A 175 -17.01 2.41 0.70
N GLY A 176 -18.32 2.71 0.73
CA GLY A 176 -18.81 4.08 0.87
C GLY A 176 -18.37 4.98 -0.30
N SER A 177 -17.51 5.96 -0.02
CA SER A 177 -16.92 6.86 -1.03
C SER A 177 -15.62 6.34 -1.66
N SER A 178 -15.12 5.18 -1.20
CA SER A 178 -13.86 4.58 -1.63
C SER A 178 -14.08 3.44 -2.59
N LYS A 179 -13.11 3.22 -3.48
CA LYS A 179 -12.97 2.02 -4.32
C LYS A 179 -11.57 1.44 -4.11
N ILE A 180 -11.50 0.14 -3.87
CA ILE A 180 -10.25 -0.61 -3.83
C ILE A 180 -10.19 -1.49 -5.08
N ILE A 181 -9.10 -1.36 -5.82
CA ILE A 181 -8.84 -2.14 -7.03
C ILE A 181 -7.67 -3.07 -6.75
N PHE A 182 -7.89 -4.35 -6.92
CA PHE A 182 -6.86 -5.39 -6.83
C PHE A 182 -6.50 -5.85 -8.23
N LEU A 183 -5.23 -5.82 -8.54
CA LEU A 183 -4.68 -6.29 -9.79
C LEU A 183 -3.62 -7.36 -9.50
N LYS A 184 -3.55 -8.38 -10.35
CA LYS A 184 -2.47 -9.38 -10.29
C LYS A 184 -1.90 -9.58 -11.67
N THR A 185 -0.59 -9.49 -11.77
CA THR A 185 0.14 -9.73 -13.01
C THR A 185 0.20 -11.23 -13.35
N ASN A 186 0.64 -11.55 -14.56
CA ASN A 186 0.87 -12.93 -14.98
C ASN A 186 1.97 -13.60 -14.13
N SER A 187 1.96 -14.93 -14.13
CA SER A 187 2.98 -15.75 -13.45
C SER A 187 4.25 -15.86 -14.27
#